data_0daaea0e15c5c9e204370e72db34998c
#
_entry.id   0daaea0e15c5c9e204370e72db34998c
#
_cell.length_a   1.000
_cell.length_b   1.000
_cell.length_c   1.000
_cell.angle_alpha   90.00
_cell.angle_beta   90.00
_cell.angle_gamma   90.00
#
_symmetry.space_group_name_H-M   'P 1'
#
loop_
_entity.id
_entity.type
_entity.pdbx_description
1 polymer ?
#
loop_
_entity_poly.entity_id
_entity_poly.type
_entity_poly.pdbx_seq_one_letter_code
_entity_poly.pdbx_strand_id
1 'polypeptide(L)'
;PLVSSSAASDVYKRQTELSQSRELKNYEIQIGLLNKKLEQLEMVLDNIEERDNNIYRVLFEVNPIDEDIRKAGFGGVNRYNELEGFENSDIIIETTKKLEILTKQLVIQSKSLDEIEKLVKDKQEMLAAIPSIQPIRNDDMTRIASGFGMRTDPFDKSRKMHKGLDFSAPRNTPIYAASNGTITRADSRSSGYGKHIRINHGYGYQTIYAHLDSYNVKRGQRVKKGDVIGYVGNTGRSKGFHLHYEVLKDGKRVNPVNYFYGNLTADEFDEILKICLLYTSPSPRDSSQ
;
A
#
# COMPACT_ATOMS: atom_id res chain seq x y z
N PRO A 1 6.39 62.75 29.92
CA PRO A 1 5.29 61.94 30.39
C PRO A 1 5.83 60.54 30.68
N LEU A 2 5.96 60.27 32.00
CA LEU A 2 6.31 58.96 32.48
C LEU A 2 5.13 58.03 32.21
N VAL A 3 5.27 57.11 31.27
CA VAL A 3 4.36 55.97 31.18
C VAL A 3 4.47 55.26 32.52
N SER A 4 3.36 55.12 33.24
CA SER A 4 3.34 54.52 34.58
C SER A 4 3.92 53.10 34.46
N SER A 5 4.72 52.67 35.43
CA SER A 5 5.34 51.35 35.54
C SER A 5 4.34 50.22 35.33
N SER A 6 3.08 50.43 35.68
CA SER A 6 1.96 49.52 35.47
C SER A 6 1.60 49.32 33.97
N ALA A 7 1.52 50.36 33.17
CA ALA A 7 1.22 50.25 31.75
C ALA A 7 2.31 49.52 30.94
N ALA A 8 3.59 49.72 31.31
CA ALA A 8 4.69 48.98 30.72
C ALA A 8 4.67 47.49 31.09
N SER A 9 4.30 47.16 32.33
CA SER A 9 4.10 45.79 32.80
C SER A 9 2.95 45.08 32.07
N ASP A 10 1.85 45.77 31.83
CA ASP A 10 0.68 45.24 31.11
C ASP A 10 0.97 44.99 29.64
N VAL A 11 1.73 45.86 28.98
CA VAL A 11 2.18 45.67 27.59
C VAL A 11 3.13 44.47 27.52
N TYR A 12 4.09 44.32 28.42
CA TYR A 12 4.99 43.20 28.47
C TYR A 12 4.26 41.87 28.70
N LYS A 13 3.31 41.83 29.64
CA LYS A 13 2.46 40.67 29.88
C LYS A 13 1.69 40.25 28.65
N ARG A 14 1.06 41.21 27.96
CA ARG A 14 0.30 40.96 26.73
C ARG A 14 1.16 40.44 25.59
N GLN A 15 2.39 40.96 25.43
CA GLN A 15 3.33 40.44 24.43
C GLN A 15 3.77 39.02 24.74
N THR A 16 4.02 38.69 26.02
CA THR A 16 4.37 37.33 26.45
C THR A 16 3.23 36.36 26.22
N GLU A 17 1.99 36.71 26.57
CA GLU A 17 0.79 35.90 26.31
C GLU A 17 0.56 35.65 24.82
N LEU A 18 0.75 36.68 23.96
CA LEU A 18 0.65 36.55 22.51
C LEU A 18 1.76 35.66 21.92
N SER A 19 2.98 35.73 22.46
CA SER A 19 4.08 34.84 22.05
C SER A 19 3.79 33.41 22.44
N GLN A 20 3.38 33.15 23.66
CA GLN A 20 3.00 31.82 24.15
C GLN A 20 1.85 31.21 23.37
N SER A 21 0.80 32.01 23.06
CA SER A 21 -0.31 31.56 22.23
C SER A 21 0.12 31.16 20.82
N ARG A 22 1.06 31.89 20.20
CA ARG A 22 1.62 31.52 18.90
C ARG A 22 2.45 30.25 18.96
N GLU A 23 3.24 30.06 20.02
CA GLU A 23 4.03 28.84 20.20
C GLU A 23 3.12 27.63 20.41
N LEU A 24 2.10 27.74 21.24
CA LEU A 24 1.10 26.68 21.44
C LEU A 24 0.45 26.27 20.10
N LYS A 25 0.00 27.25 19.32
CA LYS A 25 -0.59 26.98 18.00
C LYS A 25 0.41 26.31 17.05
N ASN A 26 1.68 26.67 17.11
CA ASN A 26 2.71 26.02 16.33
C ASN A 26 2.91 24.55 16.75
N TYR A 27 2.92 24.26 18.06
CA TYR A 27 2.99 22.89 18.56
C TYR A 27 1.78 22.05 18.17
N GLU A 28 0.56 22.60 18.20
CA GLU A 28 -0.64 21.91 17.72
C GLU A 28 -0.52 21.51 16.23
N ILE A 29 -0.05 22.44 15.41
CA ILE A 29 0.19 22.15 13.98
C ILE A 29 1.25 21.06 13.82
N GLN A 30 2.35 21.11 14.57
CA GLN A 30 3.41 20.12 14.50
C GLN A 30 2.94 18.74 14.95
N ILE A 31 2.14 18.65 16.02
CA ILE A 31 1.53 17.39 16.47
C ILE A 31 0.55 16.86 15.43
N GLY A 32 -0.26 17.72 14.81
CA GLY A 32 -1.15 17.35 13.73
C GLY A 32 -0.42 16.78 12.51
N LEU A 33 0.73 17.37 12.16
CA LEU A 33 1.60 16.84 11.10
C LEU A 33 2.25 15.52 11.48
N LEU A 34 2.65 15.38 12.76
CA LEU A 34 3.22 14.14 13.28
C LEU A 34 2.19 13.01 13.24
N ASN A 35 0.97 13.26 13.67
CA ASN A 35 -0.12 12.27 13.62
C ASN A 35 -0.39 11.79 12.18
N LYS A 36 -0.42 12.69 11.20
CA LYS A 36 -0.53 12.30 9.78
C LYS A 36 0.61 11.40 9.32
N LYS A 37 1.83 11.67 9.77
CA LYS A 37 2.99 10.81 9.46
C LYS A 37 2.89 9.45 10.15
N LEU A 38 2.40 9.40 11.39
CA LEU A 38 2.16 8.14 12.09
C LEU A 38 1.12 7.29 11.39
N GLU A 39 0.01 7.87 10.92
CA GLU A 39 -1.00 7.18 10.11
C GLU A 39 -0.41 6.60 8.81
N GLN A 40 0.46 7.35 8.15
CA GLN A 40 1.16 6.85 6.96
C GLN A 40 2.08 5.67 7.28
N LEU A 41 2.81 5.73 8.39
CA LEU A 41 3.67 4.65 8.86
C LEU A 41 2.87 3.41 9.24
N GLU A 42 1.73 3.58 9.88
CA GLU A 42 0.80 2.50 10.22
C GLU A 42 0.34 1.77 8.95
N MET A 43 -0.11 2.50 7.93
CA MET A 43 -0.51 1.91 6.64
C MET A 43 0.63 1.14 5.95
N VAL A 44 1.84 1.66 6.00
CA VAL A 44 3.02 0.98 5.45
C VAL A 44 3.31 -0.31 6.23
N LEU A 45 3.22 -0.23 7.54
CA LEU A 45 3.45 -1.38 8.42
C LEU A 45 2.39 -2.46 8.20
N ASP A 46 1.11 -2.10 8.15
CA ASP A 46 0.02 -3.03 7.84
C ASP A 46 0.24 -3.77 6.52
N ASN A 47 0.73 -3.06 5.50
CA ASN A 47 1.08 -3.69 4.22
C ASN A 47 2.25 -4.68 4.36
N ILE A 48 3.25 -4.35 5.16
CA ILE A 48 4.38 -5.25 5.43
C ILE A 48 3.90 -6.47 6.22
N GLU A 49 3.03 -6.29 7.20
CA GLU A 49 2.44 -7.36 8.00
C GLU A 49 1.55 -8.29 7.15
N GLU A 50 0.77 -7.71 6.24
CA GLU A 50 -0.05 -8.48 5.29
C GLU A 50 0.83 -9.35 4.36
N ARG A 51 1.94 -8.80 3.86
CA ARG A 51 2.92 -9.58 3.08
C ARG A 51 3.56 -10.68 3.90
N ASP A 52 3.94 -10.38 5.12
CA ASP A 52 4.54 -11.35 6.02
C ASP A 52 3.60 -12.54 6.23
N ASN A 53 2.35 -12.28 6.59
CA ASN A 53 1.36 -13.32 6.89
C ASN A 53 0.89 -14.08 5.63
N ASN A 54 0.65 -13.39 4.51
CA ASN A 54 0.00 -13.96 3.34
C ASN A 54 0.97 -14.44 2.26
N ILE A 55 2.23 -14.01 2.30
CA ILE A 55 3.24 -14.39 1.32
C ILE A 55 4.34 -15.19 1.98
N TYR A 56 5.10 -14.55 2.88
CA TYR A 56 6.33 -15.16 3.39
C TYR A 56 6.02 -16.34 4.32
N ARG A 57 5.15 -16.17 5.29
CA ARG A 57 4.82 -17.23 6.23
C ARG A 57 4.10 -18.41 5.57
N VAL A 58 3.20 -18.13 4.64
CA VAL A 58 2.56 -19.19 3.84
C VAL A 58 3.58 -19.92 2.96
N LEU A 59 4.51 -19.17 2.35
CA LEU A 59 5.55 -19.73 1.50
C LEU A 59 6.47 -20.70 2.24
N PHE A 60 6.79 -20.37 3.49
CA PHE A 60 7.69 -21.15 4.33
C PHE A 60 6.95 -22.09 5.30
N GLU A 61 5.60 -22.21 5.16
CA GLU A 61 4.77 -23.07 6.02
C GLU A 61 4.89 -22.71 7.51
N VAL A 62 5.15 -21.45 7.82
CA VAL A 62 5.19 -20.90 9.17
C VAL A 62 3.86 -20.28 9.51
N ASN A 63 3.39 -20.46 10.75
CA ASN A 63 2.14 -19.89 11.20
C ASN A 63 2.17 -18.34 11.14
N PRO A 64 1.06 -17.69 10.75
CA PRO A 64 0.92 -16.24 10.85
C PRO A 64 1.16 -15.77 12.29
N ILE A 65 1.73 -14.58 12.46
CA ILE A 65 1.78 -13.95 13.76
C ILE A 65 0.37 -13.47 14.11
N ASP A 66 -0.10 -13.87 15.29
CA ASP A 66 -1.41 -13.49 15.79
C ASP A 66 -1.51 -11.96 15.90
N GLU A 67 -2.65 -11.41 15.44
CA GLU A 67 -2.92 -9.97 15.52
C GLU A 67 -2.88 -9.45 16.97
N ASP A 68 -3.31 -10.26 17.93
CA ASP A 68 -3.26 -9.91 19.34
C ASP A 68 -1.81 -9.71 19.83
N ILE A 69 -0.85 -10.48 19.30
CA ILE A 69 0.56 -10.30 19.59
C ILE A 69 1.09 -9.01 18.97
N ARG A 70 0.69 -8.71 17.72
CA ARG A 70 1.11 -7.50 17.00
C ARG A 70 0.54 -6.24 17.65
N LYS A 71 -0.76 -6.24 17.96
CA LYS A 71 -1.50 -5.08 18.50
C LYS A 71 -1.47 -4.96 20.02
N ALA A 72 -0.92 -5.95 20.74
CA ALA A 72 -0.84 -5.90 22.19
C ALA A 72 -0.10 -4.65 22.66
N GLY A 73 -0.82 -3.76 23.33
CA GLY A 73 -0.25 -2.58 23.97
C GLY A 73 0.71 -2.94 25.12
N PHE A 74 1.39 -1.95 25.64
CA PHE A 74 2.15 -2.10 26.89
C PHE A 74 1.13 -2.09 28.05
N GLY A 75 0.77 -3.28 28.57
CA GLY A 75 -0.10 -3.38 29.74
C GLY A 75 0.60 -2.87 31.01
N GLY A 76 -0.18 -2.32 31.95
CA GLY A 76 0.27 -2.04 33.32
C GLY A 76 0.36 -0.57 33.68
N VAL A 77 1.24 0.04 34.22
CA VAL A 77 1.39 1.32 34.92
C VAL A 77 0.97 2.51 34.02
N ASN A 78 0.28 3.50 34.61
CA ASN A 78 0.02 4.77 33.94
C ASN A 78 1.35 5.52 33.72
N ARG A 79 1.95 5.33 32.55
CA ARG A 79 3.24 5.92 32.16
C ARG A 79 3.14 7.38 31.77
N TYR A 80 1.92 7.88 31.65
CA TYR A 80 1.62 9.21 31.09
C TYR A 80 1.22 10.23 32.17
N ASN A 81 1.36 9.89 33.47
CA ASN A 81 1.01 10.78 34.57
C ASN A 81 1.71 12.14 34.48
N GLU A 82 2.95 12.18 33.98
CA GLU A 82 3.70 13.42 33.81
C GLU A 82 3.16 14.32 32.69
N LEU A 83 2.35 13.75 31.78
CA LEU A 83 1.72 14.45 30.67
C LEU A 83 0.29 14.88 30.99
N GLU A 84 -0.29 14.40 32.09
CA GLU A 84 -1.65 14.74 32.51
C GLU A 84 -1.69 16.16 33.14
N GLY A 85 -2.83 16.84 32.97
CA GLY A 85 -3.09 18.13 33.60
C GLY A 85 -2.67 19.36 32.78
N PHE A 86 -2.12 19.19 31.59
CA PHE A 86 -1.85 20.29 30.65
C PHE A 86 -2.97 20.43 29.63
N GLU A 87 -3.15 21.63 29.11
CA GLU A 87 -4.00 21.85 27.91
C GLU A 87 -3.43 21.02 26.75
N ASN A 88 -4.26 20.22 26.07
CA ASN A 88 -3.86 19.28 25.01
C ASN A 88 -3.14 17.97 25.47
N SER A 89 -3.15 17.62 26.74
CA SER A 89 -2.59 16.37 27.27
C SER A 89 -3.09 15.14 26.50
N ASP A 90 -4.40 15.11 26.20
CA ASP A 90 -5.04 13.97 25.53
C ASP A 90 -4.43 13.68 24.15
N ILE A 91 -4.16 14.73 23.35
CA ILE A 91 -3.56 14.59 22.02
C ILE A 91 -2.14 14.06 22.12
N ILE A 92 -1.36 14.56 23.07
CA ILE A 92 0.03 14.13 23.29
C ILE A 92 0.07 12.69 23.77
N ILE A 93 -0.78 12.33 24.73
CA ILE A 93 -0.89 10.96 25.26
C ILE A 93 -1.30 9.98 24.15
N GLU A 94 -2.31 10.33 23.35
CA GLU A 94 -2.75 9.50 22.24
C GLU A 94 -1.66 9.31 21.19
N THR A 95 -0.97 10.39 20.79
CA THR A 95 0.14 10.35 19.85
C THR A 95 1.28 9.47 20.38
N THR A 96 1.60 9.60 21.66
CA THR A 96 2.66 8.80 22.31
C THR A 96 2.28 7.31 22.34
N LYS A 97 1.03 6.99 22.70
CA LYS A 97 0.52 5.60 22.65
C LYS A 97 0.60 5.00 21.26
N LYS A 98 0.18 5.73 20.23
CA LYS A 98 0.30 5.29 18.84
C LYS A 98 1.74 5.00 18.46
N LEU A 99 2.66 5.90 18.80
CA LEU A 99 4.09 5.72 18.54
C LEU A 99 4.67 4.48 19.24
N GLU A 100 4.30 4.23 20.49
CA GLU A 100 4.73 3.05 21.24
C GLU A 100 4.22 1.75 20.60
N ILE A 101 2.94 1.71 20.22
CA ILE A 101 2.34 0.56 19.53
C ILE A 101 3.07 0.29 18.22
N LEU A 102 3.23 1.31 17.36
CA LEU A 102 3.94 1.19 16.09
C LEU A 102 5.39 0.74 16.29
N THR A 103 6.07 1.27 17.31
CA THR A 103 7.44 0.84 17.61
C THR A 103 7.51 -0.64 17.96
N LYS A 104 6.56 -1.13 18.76
CA LYS A 104 6.47 -2.55 19.10
C LYS A 104 6.17 -3.42 17.89
N GLN A 105 5.21 -3.02 17.08
CA GLN A 105 4.86 -3.73 15.83
C GLN A 105 6.08 -3.81 14.90
N LEU A 106 6.83 -2.71 14.74
CA LEU A 106 8.07 -2.69 13.96
C LEU A 106 9.12 -3.67 14.49
N VAL A 107 9.29 -3.77 15.81
CA VAL A 107 10.23 -4.75 16.40
C VAL A 107 9.77 -6.19 16.15
N ILE A 108 8.47 -6.47 16.26
CA ILE A 108 7.91 -7.80 15.97
C ILE A 108 8.10 -8.11 14.49
N GLN A 109 7.79 -7.16 13.62
CA GLN A 109 7.93 -7.33 12.18
C GLN A 109 9.39 -7.53 11.75
N SER A 110 10.33 -6.80 12.35
CA SER A 110 11.76 -6.98 12.11
C SER A 110 12.21 -8.41 12.46
N LYS A 111 11.80 -8.91 13.63
CA LYS A 111 12.12 -10.29 14.05
C LYS A 111 11.48 -11.33 13.13
N SER A 112 10.26 -11.08 12.66
CA SER A 112 9.59 -11.94 11.69
C SER A 112 10.38 -12.03 10.39
N LEU A 113 10.85 -10.90 9.88
CA LEU A 113 11.66 -10.86 8.66
C LEU A 113 13.01 -11.56 8.84
N ASP A 114 13.65 -11.44 10.01
CA ASP A 114 14.88 -12.17 10.34
C ASP A 114 14.66 -13.71 10.34
N GLU A 115 13.51 -14.15 10.85
CA GLU A 115 13.12 -15.57 10.79
C GLU A 115 12.93 -16.02 9.34
N ILE A 116 12.22 -15.24 8.54
CA ILE A 116 11.99 -15.51 7.12
C ILE A 116 13.32 -15.56 6.35
N GLU A 117 14.25 -14.63 6.59
CA GLU A 117 15.56 -14.62 5.92
C GLU A 117 16.30 -15.93 6.09
N LYS A 118 16.23 -16.56 7.27
CA LYS A 118 16.85 -17.87 7.51
C LYS A 118 16.24 -18.98 6.67
N LEU A 119 14.92 -18.90 6.41
CA LEU A 119 14.19 -19.88 5.62
C LEU A 119 14.41 -19.70 4.10
N VAL A 120 14.72 -18.47 3.67
CA VAL A 120 14.93 -18.12 2.25
C VAL A 120 16.09 -18.87 1.62
N LYS A 121 17.15 -19.16 2.37
CA LYS A 121 18.40 -19.76 1.83
C LYS A 121 18.18 -21.11 1.15
N ASP A 122 17.09 -21.81 1.48
CA ASP A 122 16.86 -23.19 1.01
C ASP A 122 15.76 -23.30 -0.08
N LYS A 123 15.09 -22.20 -0.45
CA LYS A 123 13.89 -22.27 -1.32
C LYS A 123 13.91 -21.30 -2.53
N GLN A 124 15.02 -21.19 -3.25
CA GLN A 124 15.16 -20.27 -4.41
C GLN A 124 14.09 -20.47 -5.49
N GLU A 125 13.67 -21.70 -5.76
CA GLU A 125 12.66 -21.97 -6.79
C GLU A 125 11.26 -21.43 -6.41
N MET A 126 10.90 -21.51 -5.13
CA MET A 126 9.63 -20.97 -4.64
C MET A 126 9.59 -19.45 -4.76
N LEU A 127 10.69 -18.77 -4.44
CA LEU A 127 10.79 -17.32 -4.55
C LEU A 127 10.67 -16.84 -6.01
N ALA A 128 11.20 -17.63 -6.94
CA ALA A 128 11.09 -17.35 -8.36
C ALA A 128 9.65 -17.46 -8.89
N ALA A 129 8.74 -18.08 -8.15
CA ALA A 129 7.33 -18.23 -8.50
C ALA A 129 6.45 -17.06 -8.01
N ILE A 130 6.93 -16.27 -7.05
CA ILE A 130 6.15 -15.12 -6.55
C ILE A 130 6.16 -14.00 -7.59
N PRO A 131 5.01 -13.41 -7.96
CA PRO A 131 4.93 -12.31 -8.93
C PRO A 131 5.47 -11.01 -8.34
N SER A 132 6.80 -10.90 -8.25
CA SER A 132 7.53 -9.91 -7.45
C SER A 132 7.87 -8.60 -8.17
N ILE A 133 7.54 -8.47 -9.45
CA ILE A 133 7.77 -7.23 -10.19
C ILE A 133 6.46 -6.65 -10.73
N GLN A 134 6.46 -5.34 -10.85
CA GLN A 134 5.40 -4.59 -11.50
C GLN A 134 5.36 -4.94 -13.01
N PRO A 135 4.17 -5.18 -13.58
CA PRO A 135 4.05 -5.64 -14.98
C PRO A 135 4.30 -4.54 -16.03
N ILE A 136 4.36 -3.27 -15.62
CA ILE A 136 4.76 -2.12 -16.44
C ILE A 136 5.81 -1.35 -15.65
N ARG A 137 6.87 -0.88 -16.31
CA ARG A 137 7.91 -0.05 -15.68
C ARG A 137 7.35 1.32 -15.32
N ASN A 138 7.86 1.95 -14.26
CA ASN A 138 7.42 3.28 -13.85
C ASN A 138 7.62 4.33 -14.95
N ASP A 139 8.74 4.27 -15.67
CA ASP A 139 9.05 5.18 -16.77
C ASP A 139 8.09 5.04 -17.96
N ASP A 140 7.48 3.87 -18.15
CA ASP A 140 6.57 3.56 -19.24
C ASP A 140 5.10 3.79 -18.88
N MET A 141 4.78 4.01 -17.61
CA MET A 141 3.42 4.19 -17.14
C MET A 141 3.09 5.65 -16.88
N THR A 142 1.84 6.05 -17.15
CA THR A 142 1.38 7.41 -16.87
C THR A 142 1.02 7.56 -15.39
N ARG A 143 0.30 6.57 -14.85
CA ARG A 143 -0.14 6.50 -13.44
C ARG A 143 -0.79 5.16 -13.12
N ILE A 144 -0.94 4.85 -11.85
CA ILE A 144 -1.90 3.86 -11.40
C ILE A 144 -3.30 4.50 -11.45
N ALA A 145 -4.16 3.95 -12.30
CA ALA A 145 -5.48 4.53 -12.57
C ALA A 145 -6.53 4.08 -11.56
N SER A 146 -6.38 2.88 -10.97
CA SER A 146 -7.31 2.35 -9.96
C SER A 146 -6.69 1.22 -9.15
N GLY A 147 -6.88 1.27 -7.82
CA GLY A 147 -6.43 0.25 -6.87
C GLY A 147 -7.36 -0.97 -6.79
N PHE A 148 -6.89 -2.00 -6.09
CA PHE A 148 -7.66 -3.18 -5.70
C PHE A 148 -8.65 -2.81 -4.58
N GLY A 149 -9.89 -3.32 -4.63
CA GLY A 149 -10.87 -3.10 -3.58
C GLY A 149 -12.24 -2.63 -4.07
N MET A 150 -13.10 -2.26 -3.14
CA MET A 150 -14.45 -1.77 -3.45
C MET A 150 -14.42 -0.36 -4.03
N ARG A 151 -14.92 -0.19 -5.26
CA ARG A 151 -14.98 1.10 -5.93
C ARG A 151 -16.28 1.26 -6.73
N THR A 152 -16.58 2.47 -7.15
CA THR A 152 -17.66 2.75 -8.11
C THR A 152 -17.24 2.25 -9.50
N ASP A 153 -18.05 1.36 -10.07
CA ASP A 153 -17.83 0.86 -11.45
C ASP A 153 -17.95 2.04 -12.43
N PRO A 154 -16.95 2.25 -13.32
CA PRO A 154 -16.97 3.39 -14.22
C PRO A 154 -18.06 3.32 -15.29
N PHE A 155 -18.67 2.15 -15.53
CA PHE A 155 -19.70 1.95 -16.55
C PHE A 155 -21.11 2.14 -16.00
N ASP A 156 -21.48 1.37 -14.97
CA ASP A 156 -22.85 1.35 -14.42
C ASP A 156 -23.01 2.10 -13.10
N LYS A 157 -21.92 2.68 -12.56
CA LYS A 157 -21.89 3.48 -11.33
C LYS A 157 -22.22 2.71 -10.04
N SER A 158 -22.44 1.41 -10.11
CA SER A 158 -22.64 0.60 -8.92
C SER A 158 -21.32 0.38 -8.15
N ARG A 159 -21.40 0.10 -6.85
CA ARG A 159 -20.23 -0.31 -6.06
C ARG A 159 -19.87 -1.76 -6.37
N LYS A 160 -18.66 -1.98 -6.89
CA LYS A 160 -18.13 -3.30 -7.25
C LYS A 160 -16.73 -3.50 -6.74
N MET A 161 -16.42 -4.74 -6.45
CA MET A 161 -15.06 -5.17 -6.14
C MET A 161 -14.18 -5.10 -7.40
N HIS A 162 -13.16 -4.25 -7.37
CA HIS A 162 -12.08 -4.24 -8.36
C HIS A 162 -11.08 -5.32 -8.00
N LYS A 163 -10.94 -6.32 -8.86
CA LYS A 163 -10.21 -7.57 -8.57
C LYS A 163 -8.72 -7.49 -8.88
N GLY A 164 -8.22 -6.32 -9.27
CA GLY A 164 -6.85 -6.12 -9.70
C GLY A 164 -6.41 -4.67 -9.54
N LEU A 165 -5.36 -4.32 -10.24
CA LEU A 165 -4.77 -2.99 -10.32
C LEU A 165 -4.77 -2.53 -11.77
N ASP A 166 -5.15 -1.28 -12.02
CA ASP A 166 -5.18 -0.69 -13.35
C ASP A 166 -3.99 0.26 -13.54
N PHE A 167 -3.10 -0.08 -14.49
CA PHE A 167 -1.96 0.75 -14.89
C PHE A 167 -2.29 1.51 -16.18
N SER A 168 -2.47 2.82 -16.08
CA SER A 168 -2.62 3.67 -17.26
C SER A 168 -1.28 3.86 -17.95
N ALA A 169 -1.20 3.51 -19.21
CA ALA A 169 0.00 3.64 -20.04
C ALA A 169 -0.38 3.84 -21.51
N PRO A 170 0.49 4.41 -22.34
CA PRO A 170 0.27 4.55 -23.78
C PRO A 170 -0.03 3.20 -24.45
N ARG A 171 -0.72 3.25 -25.59
CA ARG A 171 -0.91 2.07 -26.43
C ARG A 171 0.45 1.48 -26.82
N ASN A 172 0.54 0.16 -26.86
CA ASN A 172 1.76 -0.58 -27.20
C ASN A 172 2.89 -0.48 -26.18
N THR A 173 2.65 0.04 -24.98
CA THR A 173 3.61 -0.08 -23.87
C THR A 173 3.87 -1.56 -23.57
N PRO A 174 5.13 -2.00 -23.42
CA PRO A 174 5.46 -3.39 -23.12
C PRO A 174 4.91 -3.83 -21.77
N ILE A 175 4.41 -5.07 -21.72
CA ILE A 175 3.94 -5.72 -20.51
C ILE A 175 4.87 -6.88 -20.18
N TYR A 176 5.34 -6.93 -18.95
CA TYR A 176 6.33 -7.88 -18.48
C TYR A 176 5.70 -8.97 -17.60
N ALA A 177 6.18 -10.21 -17.74
CA ALA A 177 5.81 -11.30 -16.84
C ALA A 177 6.29 -11.00 -15.43
N ALA A 178 5.39 -10.96 -14.45
CA ALA A 178 5.71 -10.59 -13.07
C ALA A 178 6.56 -11.64 -12.33
N SER A 179 6.62 -12.88 -12.86
CA SER A 179 7.43 -13.98 -12.33
C SER A 179 7.65 -15.05 -13.40
N ASN A 180 8.52 -16.03 -13.10
CA ASN A 180 8.67 -17.23 -13.92
C ASN A 180 7.36 -18.01 -13.95
N GLY A 181 7.02 -18.65 -15.08
CA GLY A 181 5.80 -19.44 -15.14
C GLY A 181 5.49 -20.01 -16.51
N THR A 182 4.30 -20.59 -16.62
CA THR A 182 3.79 -21.18 -17.87
C THR A 182 2.49 -20.47 -18.25
N ILE A 183 2.38 -20.08 -19.50
CA ILE A 183 1.17 -19.47 -20.07
C ILE A 183 0.04 -20.51 -20.08
N THR A 184 -1.00 -20.29 -19.28
CA THR A 184 -2.18 -21.16 -19.27
C THR A 184 -3.26 -20.68 -20.24
N ARG A 185 -3.26 -19.38 -20.52
CA ARG A 185 -4.18 -18.75 -21.45
C ARG A 185 -3.56 -17.55 -22.15
N ALA A 186 -3.79 -17.46 -23.47
CA ALA A 186 -3.50 -16.28 -24.29
C ALA A 186 -4.55 -16.26 -25.40
N ASP A 187 -5.63 -15.50 -25.23
CA ASP A 187 -6.74 -15.43 -26.17
C ASP A 187 -7.54 -14.11 -26.03
N SER A 188 -8.53 -13.93 -26.92
CA SER A 188 -9.42 -12.77 -26.99
C SER A 188 -10.88 -13.09 -26.67
N ARG A 189 -11.18 -14.27 -26.11
CA ARG A 189 -12.54 -14.80 -26.00
C ARG A 189 -13.31 -14.30 -24.76
N SER A 190 -12.77 -13.36 -23.99
CA SER A 190 -13.43 -12.81 -22.82
C SER A 190 -14.04 -11.44 -23.13
N SER A 191 -15.35 -11.31 -22.99
CA SER A 191 -16.05 -10.03 -23.15
C SER A 191 -15.62 -8.97 -22.12
N GLY A 192 -15.22 -9.41 -20.91
CA GLY A 192 -14.72 -8.53 -19.84
C GLY A 192 -13.25 -8.17 -20.05
N TYR A 193 -12.37 -9.15 -20.02
CA TYR A 193 -10.92 -8.96 -20.13
C TYR A 193 -10.41 -8.57 -21.52
N GLY A 194 -11.20 -8.82 -22.57
CA GLY A 194 -10.72 -8.65 -23.94
C GLY A 194 -9.56 -9.60 -24.25
N LYS A 195 -8.57 -9.13 -24.99
CA LYS A 195 -7.31 -9.86 -25.18
C LYS A 195 -6.58 -9.93 -23.85
N HIS A 196 -6.26 -11.13 -23.40
CA HIS A 196 -5.65 -11.33 -22.09
C HIS A 196 -4.73 -12.54 -22.05
N ILE A 197 -3.81 -12.50 -21.08
CA ILE A 197 -2.88 -13.57 -20.76
C ILE A 197 -3.14 -14.01 -19.33
N ARG A 198 -3.03 -15.31 -19.09
CA ARG A 198 -2.94 -15.88 -17.74
C ARG A 198 -1.68 -16.73 -17.62
N ILE A 199 -0.91 -16.48 -16.59
CA ILE A 199 0.31 -17.23 -16.26
C ILE A 199 0.09 -18.01 -14.96
N ASN A 200 0.47 -19.27 -14.97
CA ASN A 200 0.61 -20.07 -13.75
C ASN A 200 2.10 -20.09 -13.36
N HIS A 201 2.38 -19.60 -12.19
CA HIS A 201 3.75 -19.49 -11.65
C HIS A 201 4.15 -20.69 -10.78
N GLY A 202 3.20 -21.59 -10.50
CA GLY A 202 3.37 -22.63 -9.48
C GLY A 202 3.03 -22.11 -8.07
N TYR A 203 3.14 -22.98 -7.07
CA TYR A 203 2.91 -22.68 -5.65
C TYR A 203 1.60 -21.92 -5.36
N GLY A 204 0.55 -22.15 -6.16
CA GLY A 204 -0.74 -21.48 -6.04
C GLY A 204 -0.80 -20.06 -6.64
N TYR A 205 0.29 -19.52 -7.17
CA TYR A 205 0.31 -18.19 -7.78
C TYR A 205 -0.09 -18.20 -9.25
N GLN A 206 -0.99 -17.28 -9.60
CA GLN A 206 -1.36 -16.99 -10.97
C GLN A 206 -1.45 -15.48 -11.17
N THR A 207 -1.15 -15.01 -12.38
CA THR A 207 -1.37 -13.62 -12.77
C THR A 207 -2.22 -13.54 -14.03
N ILE A 208 -3.00 -12.45 -14.14
CA ILE A 208 -3.84 -12.13 -15.30
C ILE A 208 -3.46 -10.74 -15.78
N TYR A 209 -3.27 -10.64 -17.10
CA TYR A 209 -2.95 -9.40 -17.81
C TYR A 209 -4.04 -9.18 -18.85
N ALA A 210 -4.84 -8.12 -18.73
CA ALA A 210 -6.02 -7.91 -19.55
C ALA A 210 -6.03 -6.55 -20.27
N HIS A 211 -6.97 -6.39 -21.19
CA HIS A 211 -7.17 -5.24 -22.07
C HIS A 211 -6.02 -5.00 -23.05
N LEU A 212 -5.28 -6.07 -23.40
CA LEU A 212 -4.11 -6.01 -24.26
C LEU A 212 -4.47 -5.54 -25.70
N ASP A 213 -3.53 -4.88 -26.34
CA ASP A 213 -3.58 -4.64 -27.80
C ASP A 213 -3.14 -5.89 -28.56
N SER A 214 -2.03 -6.50 -28.13
CA SER A 214 -1.47 -7.71 -28.71
C SER A 214 -0.67 -8.50 -27.68
N TYR A 215 -0.36 -9.73 -27.98
CA TYR A 215 0.50 -10.59 -27.17
C TYR A 215 1.37 -11.47 -28.11
N ASN A 216 2.58 -11.77 -27.65
CA ASN A 216 3.59 -12.53 -28.38
C ASN A 216 3.88 -13.91 -27.79
N VAL A 217 2.98 -14.40 -26.94
CA VAL A 217 3.10 -15.68 -26.24
C VAL A 217 1.94 -16.61 -26.57
N LYS A 218 2.14 -17.91 -26.39
CA LYS A 218 1.12 -18.93 -26.64
C LYS A 218 0.93 -19.83 -25.42
N ARG A 219 -0.25 -20.45 -25.33
CA ARG A 219 -0.55 -21.44 -24.29
C ARG A 219 0.50 -22.55 -24.25
N GLY A 220 0.96 -22.91 -23.07
CA GLY A 220 2.02 -23.90 -22.82
C GLY A 220 3.43 -23.34 -22.87
N GLN A 221 3.63 -22.10 -23.31
CA GLN A 221 4.94 -21.46 -23.34
C GLN A 221 5.42 -21.15 -21.92
N ARG A 222 6.70 -21.46 -21.64
CA ARG A 222 7.39 -21.01 -20.43
C ARG A 222 7.90 -19.59 -20.62
N VAL A 223 7.77 -18.77 -19.60
CA VAL A 223 8.26 -17.39 -19.54
C VAL A 223 9.08 -17.19 -18.28
N LYS A 224 10.04 -16.29 -18.34
CA LYS A 224 10.84 -15.84 -17.19
C LYS A 224 10.30 -14.50 -16.70
N LYS A 225 10.57 -14.22 -15.44
CA LYS A 225 10.33 -12.91 -14.85
C LYS A 225 11.00 -11.83 -15.71
N GLY A 226 10.25 -10.79 -16.08
CA GLY A 226 10.75 -9.70 -16.93
C GLY A 226 10.66 -9.94 -18.43
N ASP A 227 10.22 -11.12 -18.90
CA ASP A 227 9.97 -11.34 -20.33
C ASP A 227 8.80 -10.46 -20.79
N VAL A 228 8.92 -9.86 -21.97
CA VAL A 228 7.82 -9.15 -22.63
C VAL A 228 6.80 -10.17 -23.15
N ILE A 229 5.57 -10.10 -22.63
CA ILE A 229 4.50 -11.06 -22.95
C ILE A 229 3.40 -10.48 -23.84
N GLY A 230 3.28 -9.14 -23.88
CA GLY A 230 2.27 -8.45 -24.65
C GLY A 230 2.41 -6.94 -24.54
N TYR A 231 1.39 -6.23 -25.02
CA TYR A 231 1.39 -4.78 -25.12
C TYR A 231 0.06 -4.18 -24.67
N VAL A 232 0.12 -3.02 -24.01
CA VAL A 232 -1.05 -2.29 -23.49
C VAL A 232 -2.00 -1.92 -24.60
N GLY A 233 -3.29 -2.15 -24.36
CA GLY A 233 -4.37 -1.84 -25.27
C GLY A 233 -5.61 -1.28 -24.60
N ASN A 234 -6.77 -1.44 -25.27
CA ASN A 234 -8.07 -0.99 -24.80
C ASN A 234 -9.16 -1.96 -25.28
N THR A 235 -8.92 -3.28 -25.16
CA THR A 235 -9.85 -4.32 -25.60
C THR A 235 -10.75 -4.81 -24.46
N GLY A 236 -11.92 -5.37 -24.82
CA GLY A 236 -12.89 -5.81 -23.83
C GLY A 236 -13.62 -4.66 -23.13
N ARG A 237 -13.94 -4.81 -21.83
CA ARG A 237 -14.66 -3.79 -21.05
C ARG A 237 -13.67 -2.77 -20.48
N SER A 238 -13.19 -1.87 -21.31
CA SER A 238 -12.20 -0.84 -20.98
C SER A 238 -12.66 0.54 -21.51
N LYS A 239 -12.32 1.62 -20.80
CA LYS A 239 -12.63 3.01 -21.18
C LYS A 239 -11.44 3.79 -21.74
N GLY A 240 -10.24 3.22 -21.72
CA GLY A 240 -9.03 3.89 -22.16
C GLY A 240 -7.84 2.94 -22.14
N PHE A 241 -6.71 3.37 -22.66
CA PHE A 241 -5.50 2.55 -22.65
C PHE A 241 -4.99 2.31 -21.24
N HIS A 242 -5.02 1.05 -20.82
CA HIS A 242 -4.48 0.61 -19.53
C HIS A 242 -4.27 -0.91 -19.54
N LEU A 243 -3.42 -1.37 -18.63
CA LEU A 243 -3.32 -2.77 -18.26
C LEU A 243 -4.16 -3.00 -17.00
N HIS A 244 -5.09 -3.94 -17.05
CA HIS A 244 -5.69 -4.51 -15.85
C HIS A 244 -4.90 -5.74 -15.41
N TYR A 245 -4.35 -5.72 -14.21
CA TYR A 245 -3.48 -6.75 -13.66
C TYR A 245 -4.05 -7.35 -12.38
N GLU A 246 -4.17 -8.69 -12.35
CA GLU A 246 -4.62 -9.43 -11.18
C GLU A 246 -3.54 -10.40 -10.70
N VAL A 247 -3.46 -10.56 -9.38
CA VAL A 247 -2.71 -11.64 -8.72
C VAL A 247 -3.71 -12.55 -8.01
N LEU A 248 -3.52 -13.85 -8.19
CA LEU A 248 -4.27 -14.88 -7.48
C LEU A 248 -3.30 -15.71 -6.65
N LYS A 249 -3.69 -16.01 -5.43
CA LYS A 249 -3.05 -17.01 -4.55
C LYS A 249 -4.10 -18.06 -4.17
N ASP A 250 -3.82 -19.31 -4.47
CA ASP A 250 -4.72 -20.45 -4.23
C ASP A 250 -6.16 -20.22 -4.75
N GLY A 251 -6.23 -19.63 -5.95
CA GLY A 251 -7.49 -19.30 -6.63
C GLY A 251 -8.22 -18.05 -6.12
N LYS A 252 -7.78 -17.44 -5.03
CA LYS A 252 -8.34 -16.19 -4.48
C LYS A 252 -7.57 -14.99 -5.03
N ARG A 253 -8.29 -13.92 -5.37
CA ARG A 253 -7.69 -12.66 -5.80
C ARG A 253 -7.16 -11.91 -4.59
N VAL A 254 -5.93 -11.44 -4.69
CA VAL A 254 -5.23 -10.70 -3.65
C VAL A 254 -4.77 -9.34 -4.18
N ASN A 255 -4.48 -8.40 -3.29
CA ASN A 255 -4.03 -7.07 -3.68
C ASN A 255 -2.65 -7.14 -4.36
N PRO A 256 -2.53 -6.77 -5.67
CA PRO A 256 -1.26 -6.88 -6.38
C PRO A 256 -0.14 -6.02 -5.80
N VAL A 257 -0.46 -4.91 -5.13
CA VAL A 257 0.54 -4.00 -4.55
C VAL A 257 1.43 -4.72 -3.54
N ASN A 258 0.89 -5.68 -2.79
CA ASN A 258 1.63 -6.45 -1.80
C ASN A 258 2.78 -7.28 -2.39
N TYR A 259 2.88 -7.34 -3.71
CA TYR A 259 3.85 -8.15 -4.44
C TYR A 259 4.95 -7.34 -5.15
N PHE A 260 4.89 -6.00 -5.17
CA PHE A 260 5.83 -5.16 -5.93
C PHE A 260 7.11 -4.81 -5.15
N TYR A 261 7.76 -5.79 -4.55
CA TYR A 261 8.99 -5.58 -3.77
C TYR A 261 10.29 -5.91 -4.53
N GLY A 262 10.18 -6.42 -5.76
CA GLY A 262 11.34 -6.92 -6.50
C GLY A 262 12.00 -5.91 -7.46
N ASN A 263 11.34 -4.77 -7.74
CA ASN A 263 11.82 -3.80 -8.71
C ASN A 263 11.45 -2.35 -8.39
N LEU A 264 10.98 -2.07 -7.18
CA LEU A 264 10.66 -0.72 -6.72
C LEU A 264 11.64 -0.31 -5.62
N THR A 265 12.02 0.95 -5.63
CA THR A 265 12.66 1.60 -4.49
C THR A 265 11.62 1.83 -3.38
N ALA A 266 12.07 2.12 -2.16
CA ALA A 266 11.18 2.43 -1.04
C ALA A 266 10.26 3.63 -1.35
N ASP A 267 10.82 4.67 -2.00
CA ASP A 267 10.07 5.89 -2.34
C ASP A 267 8.99 5.61 -3.41
N GLU A 268 9.32 4.85 -4.45
CA GLU A 268 8.36 4.45 -5.50
C GLU A 268 7.25 3.57 -4.93
N PHE A 269 7.58 2.69 -4.00
CA PHE A 269 6.61 1.83 -3.34
C PHE A 269 5.64 2.64 -2.45
N ASP A 270 6.16 3.60 -1.67
CA ASP A 270 5.37 4.52 -0.85
C ASP A 270 4.42 5.38 -1.71
N GLU A 271 4.88 5.85 -2.87
CA GLU A 271 4.05 6.58 -3.81
C GLU A 271 2.88 5.72 -4.35
N ILE A 272 3.15 4.47 -4.70
CA ILE A 272 2.11 3.52 -5.13
C ILE A 272 1.08 3.27 -4.03
N LEU A 273 1.53 3.07 -2.79
CA LEU A 273 0.63 2.89 -1.65
C LEU A 273 -0.28 4.10 -1.45
N LYS A 274 0.26 5.31 -1.46
CA LYS A 274 -0.53 6.55 -1.33
C LYS A 274 -1.61 6.66 -2.41
N ILE A 275 -1.27 6.36 -3.66
CA ILE A 275 -2.21 6.39 -4.77
C ILE A 275 -3.30 5.33 -4.57
N CYS A 276 -2.96 4.10 -4.21
CA CYS A 276 -3.92 3.02 -4.02
C CYS A 276 -4.90 3.31 -2.87
N LEU A 277 -4.42 3.91 -1.78
CA LEU A 277 -5.24 4.29 -0.63
C LEU A 277 -6.21 5.43 -0.95
N LEU A 278 -5.80 6.42 -1.75
CA LEU A 278 -6.68 7.50 -2.21
C LEU A 278 -7.89 6.98 -3.00
N TYR A 279 -7.75 5.87 -3.72
CA TYR A 279 -8.84 5.27 -4.51
C TYR A 279 -9.75 4.31 -3.71
N THR A 280 -9.31 3.84 -2.56
CA THR A 280 -10.09 2.93 -1.68
C THR A 280 -10.78 3.64 -0.54
N SER A 281 -10.36 4.85 -0.18
CA SER A 281 -11.02 5.68 0.83
C SER A 281 -12.34 6.24 0.29
N PRO A 282 -13.43 6.31 1.10
CA PRO A 282 -14.63 7.03 0.72
C PRO A 282 -14.28 8.49 0.44
N SER A 283 -14.76 9.02 -0.69
CA SER A 283 -14.56 10.43 -1.04
C SER A 283 -15.09 11.33 0.09
N PRO A 284 -14.36 12.39 0.51
CA PRO A 284 -14.86 13.35 1.48
C PRO A 284 -16.17 14.04 1.08
N ARG A 285 -16.64 13.87 -0.17
CA ARG A 285 -17.91 14.40 -0.67
C ARG A 285 -19.11 13.50 -0.35
N ASP A 286 -18.90 12.27 0.14
CA ASP A 286 -19.99 11.35 0.46
C ASP A 286 -20.42 11.42 1.94
N SER A 287 -19.80 12.30 2.74
CA SER A 287 -20.12 12.51 4.16
C SER A 287 -21.04 13.70 4.43
N SER A 288 -21.64 14.31 3.39
CA SER A 288 -22.61 15.38 3.52
C SER A 288 -23.94 14.98 2.87
N GLN A 289 -24.70 14.13 3.54
CA GLN A 289 -26.16 14.07 3.48
C GLN A 289 -26.72 13.72 4.84
#